data_7fc72ce878a9850a737dbf6e8df867d2
#
_entry.id   7fc72ce878a9850a737dbf6e8df867d2
#
_cell.length_a   1.000
_cell.length_b   1.000
_cell.length_c   1.000
_cell.angle_alpha   90.00
_cell.angle_beta   90.00
_cell.angle_gamma   90.00
#
_symmetry.space_group_name_H-M   'P 1'
#
loop_
_entity.id
_entity.type
_entity.pdbx_description
1 polymer ?
#
loop_
_entity_poly.entity_id
_entity_poly.type
_entity_poly.pdbx_seq_one_letter_code
_entity_poly.pdbx_strand_id
1 'polypeptide(L)'
;MIETSDLKKVYKNGTVALDGISINIPDRVTAIIGRNGAGKTTFARIVSTQLMPTSGNARVNGLDILKDTKKIRNIMVSIPQEASPIGVLTPMEQVKLFLVGRGMSVNEANTVSSATLDELGLREFKNSPSDMLSGGMKRKVFVCMALAANPDVVFLDEPTTGLDPISRFEVWSAVKQLKGDVILTTHYMEEAENLSDRVILFEKGRVLEDGTVKTLLSRFKGKVRVELHHGDNYDVKVGSMKIKYVDSRDAEDYVIEGNTVKAITLDDVFLIHGVEVES
;
A
#
# COMPACT_ATOMS: atom_id res chain seq x y z
N MET A 1 -12.41 1.85 10.14
CA MET A 1 -12.90 0.49 9.77
C MET A 1 -13.55 0.52 8.39
N ILE A 2 -13.17 -0.39 7.48
CA ILE A 2 -13.75 -0.52 6.13
C ILE A 2 -14.40 -1.88 5.99
N GLU A 3 -15.65 -1.90 5.53
CA GLU A 3 -16.43 -3.12 5.29
C GLU A 3 -16.90 -3.15 3.85
N THR A 4 -16.76 -4.28 3.17
CA THR A 4 -17.33 -4.50 1.84
C THR A 4 -18.11 -5.81 1.79
N SER A 5 -19.15 -5.84 0.95
CA SER A 5 -19.99 -7.02 0.73
C SER A 5 -20.28 -7.17 -0.76
N ASP A 6 -19.82 -8.26 -1.34
CA ASP A 6 -19.96 -8.62 -2.77
C ASP A 6 -19.63 -7.47 -3.71
N LEU A 7 -18.57 -6.70 -3.39
CA LEU A 7 -18.19 -5.50 -4.15
C LEU A 7 -17.66 -5.90 -5.51
N LYS A 8 -18.33 -5.41 -6.58
CA LYS A 8 -17.95 -5.71 -7.98
C LYS A 8 -17.70 -4.43 -8.78
N LYS A 9 -16.75 -4.54 -9.69
CA LYS A 9 -16.50 -3.51 -10.69
C LYS A 9 -16.21 -4.12 -12.04
N VAL A 10 -17.08 -3.80 -13.00
CA VAL A 10 -16.91 -4.11 -14.42
C VAL A 10 -16.82 -2.78 -15.18
N TYR A 11 -15.75 -2.58 -15.93
CA TYR A 11 -15.57 -1.40 -16.77
C TYR A 11 -16.37 -1.54 -18.09
N LYS A 12 -16.60 -0.41 -18.78
CA LYS A 12 -17.36 -0.38 -20.04
C LYS A 12 -16.79 -1.26 -21.16
N ASN A 13 -15.48 -1.52 -21.12
CA ASN A 13 -14.80 -2.43 -22.06
C ASN A 13 -14.94 -3.91 -21.70
N GLY A 14 -15.75 -4.26 -20.69
CA GLY A 14 -15.95 -5.62 -20.20
C GLY A 14 -14.93 -6.12 -19.19
N THR A 15 -13.88 -5.35 -18.85
CA THR A 15 -12.87 -5.75 -17.86
C THR A 15 -13.49 -5.86 -16.48
N VAL A 16 -13.42 -7.04 -15.86
CA VAL A 16 -13.81 -7.29 -14.47
C VAL A 16 -12.63 -6.94 -13.58
N ALA A 17 -12.69 -5.80 -12.91
CA ALA A 17 -11.62 -5.33 -12.04
C ALA A 17 -11.79 -5.78 -10.58
N LEU A 18 -13.03 -5.93 -10.12
CA LEU A 18 -13.37 -6.53 -8.82
C LEU A 18 -14.50 -7.53 -9.03
N ASP A 19 -14.36 -8.72 -8.44
CA ASP A 19 -15.29 -9.83 -8.59
C ASP A 19 -15.73 -10.39 -7.22
N GLY A 20 -16.61 -9.64 -6.53
CA GLY A 20 -17.21 -10.09 -5.29
C GLY A 20 -16.33 -9.94 -4.05
N ILE A 21 -15.67 -8.78 -3.88
CA ILE A 21 -14.82 -8.51 -2.72
C ILE A 21 -15.69 -8.32 -1.47
N SER A 22 -15.53 -9.23 -0.50
CA SER A 22 -16.17 -9.16 0.82
C SER A 22 -15.10 -9.25 1.88
N ILE A 23 -14.72 -8.10 2.46
CA ILE A 23 -13.68 -7.95 3.48
C ILE A 23 -14.12 -6.99 4.59
N ASN A 24 -13.53 -7.19 5.76
CA ASN A 24 -13.61 -6.28 6.88
C ASN A 24 -12.19 -5.89 7.29
N ILE A 25 -11.87 -4.61 7.26
CA ILE A 25 -10.56 -4.04 7.61
C ILE A 25 -10.71 -3.30 8.95
N PRO A 26 -10.40 -3.95 10.08
CA PRO A 26 -10.48 -3.33 11.41
C PRO A 26 -9.16 -2.73 11.86
N ASP A 27 -8.05 -3.11 11.21
CA ASP A 27 -6.70 -2.84 11.68
C ASP A 27 -6.20 -1.46 11.25
N ARG A 28 -5.31 -0.88 12.06
CA ARG A 28 -4.79 0.48 11.87
C ARG A 28 -4.03 0.64 10.56
N VAL A 29 -3.14 -0.29 10.21
CA VAL A 29 -2.42 -0.25 8.92
C VAL A 29 -2.67 -1.55 8.16
N THR A 30 -3.33 -1.44 7.01
CA THR A 30 -3.61 -2.58 6.14
C THR A 30 -2.97 -2.39 4.78
N ALA A 31 -2.17 -3.36 4.35
CA ALA A 31 -1.63 -3.41 3.00
C ALA A 31 -2.50 -4.29 2.11
N ILE A 32 -2.92 -3.75 0.97
CA ILE A 32 -3.54 -4.50 -0.13
C ILE A 32 -2.45 -4.77 -1.15
N ILE A 33 -2.02 -6.01 -1.26
CA ILE A 33 -0.93 -6.41 -2.13
C ILE A 33 -1.45 -7.23 -3.32
N GLY A 34 -0.71 -7.22 -4.43
CA GLY A 34 -1.08 -7.96 -5.64
C GLY A 34 -0.40 -7.39 -6.87
N ARG A 35 -0.39 -8.15 -7.95
CA ARG A 35 0.19 -7.74 -9.24
C ARG A 35 -0.52 -6.53 -9.85
N ASN A 36 0.10 -5.93 -10.83
CA ASN A 36 -0.53 -4.91 -11.66
C ASN A 36 -1.78 -5.50 -12.34
N GLY A 37 -2.90 -4.75 -12.27
CA GLY A 37 -4.20 -5.24 -12.75
C GLY A 37 -4.98 -6.14 -11.78
N ALA A 38 -4.48 -6.46 -10.58
CA ALA A 38 -5.20 -7.28 -9.59
C ALA A 38 -6.46 -6.63 -9.01
N GLY A 39 -6.68 -5.31 -9.25
CA GLY A 39 -7.85 -4.59 -8.78
C GLY A 39 -7.59 -3.63 -7.61
N LYS A 40 -6.36 -3.54 -7.10
CA LYS A 40 -5.97 -2.72 -5.93
C LYS A 40 -6.41 -1.25 -6.04
N THR A 41 -5.95 -0.55 -7.09
CA THR A 41 -6.32 0.86 -7.36
C THR A 41 -7.82 1.03 -7.58
N THR A 42 -8.49 0.06 -8.23
CA THR A 42 -9.95 0.09 -8.41
C THR A 42 -10.68 0.01 -7.07
N PHE A 43 -10.24 -0.89 -6.19
CA PHE A 43 -10.77 -0.99 -4.82
C PHE A 43 -10.56 0.31 -4.05
N ALA A 44 -9.32 0.84 -4.03
CA ALA A 44 -8.99 2.09 -3.36
C ALA A 44 -9.87 3.26 -3.85
N ARG A 45 -10.06 3.41 -5.19
CA ARG A 45 -10.90 4.47 -5.78
C ARG A 45 -12.38 4.32 -5.43
N ILE A 46 -12.90 3.11 -5.31
CA ILE A 46 -14.30 2.89 -4.92
C ILE A 46 -14.50 3.25 -3.45
N VAL A 47 -13.67 2.72 -2.56
CA VAL A 47 -13.81 2.95 -1.12
C VAL A 47 -13.54 4.41 -0.76
N SER A 48 -12.63 5.08 -1.49
CA SER A 48 -12.39 6.53 -1.36
C SER A 48 -13.43 7.40 -2.08
N THR A 49 -14.52 6.82 -2.57
CA THR A 49 -15.63 7.53 -3.24
C THR A 49 -15.28 8.25 -4.55
N GLN A 50 -14.19 7.85 -5.21
CA GLN A 50 -13.75 8.41 -6.49
C GLN A 50 -14.33 7.64 -7.69
N LEU A 51 -14.78 6.40 -7.48
CA LEU A 51 -15.33 5.52 -8.50
C LEU A 51 -16.56 4.78 -7.95
N MET A 52 -17.62 4.69 -8.75
CA MET A 52 -18.80 3.92 -8.36
C MET A 52 -18.58 2.42 -8.61
N PRO A 53 -19.00 1.52 -7.70
CA PRO A 53 -19.05 0.09 -7.98
C PRO A 53 -20.09 -0.22 -9.05
N THR A 54 -20.01 -1.41 -9.66
CA THR A 54 -21.06 -1.94 -10.53
C THR A 54 -22.18 -2.57 -9.72
N SER A 55 -21.81 -3.27 -8.62
CA SER A 55 -22.75 -3.84 -7.64
C SER A 55 -22.04 -4.09 -6.32
N GLY A 56 -22.78 -4.54 -5.31
CA GLY A 56 -22.28 -4.73 -3.95
C GLY A 56 -22.28 -3.44 -3.13
N ASN A 57 -21.80 -3.52 -1.90
CA ASN A 57 -21.81 -2.42 -0.94
C ASN A 57 -20.43 -2.24 -0.31
N ALA A 58 -20.14 -1.00 0.08
CA ALA A 58 -18.98 -0.70 0.94
C ALA A 58 -19.34 0.39 1.96
N ARG A 59 -18.70 0.32 3.12
CA ARG A 59 -18.82 1.30 4.20
C ARG A 59 -17.45 1.69 4.71
N VAL A 60 -17.32 2.95 5.12
CA VAL A 60 -16.13 3.50 5.76
C VAL A 60 -16.57 4.12 7.09
N ASN A 61 -16.06 3.62 8.22
CA ASN A 61 -16.50 4.02 9.57
C ASN A 61 -18.04 3.99 9.71
N GLY A 62 -18.69 2.94 9.17
CA GLY A 62 -20.14 2.77 9.15
C GLY A 62 -20.89 3.62 8.13
N LEU A 63 -20.23 4.58 7.45
CA LEU A 63 -20.82 5.45 6.42
C LEU A 63 -20.88 4.73 5.07
N ASP A 64 -22.01 4.80 4.39
CA ASP A 64 -22.22 4.18 3.08
C ASP A 64 -21.54 5.02 1.98
N ILE A 65 -20.69 4.38 1.13
CA ILE A 65 -19.90 5.08 0.10
C ILE A 65 -20.74 5.81 -0.95
N LEU A 66 -21.98 5.40 -1.18
CA LEU A 66 -22.87 6.02 -2.17
C LEU A 66 -23.74 7.13 -1.57
N LYS A 67 -24.20 6.93 -0.32
CA LYS A 67 -25.13 7.84 0.36
C LYS A 67 -24.40 8.94 1.14
N ASP A 68 -23.30 8.62 1.80
CA ASP A 68 -22.57 9.50 2.71
C ASP A 68 -21.26 10.05 2.12
N THR A 69 -21.14 10.14 0.79
CA THR A 69 -19.92 10.52 0.06
C THR A 69 -19.23 11.77 0.64
N LYS A 70 -20.01 12.84 0.95
CA LYS A 70 -19.45 14.08 1.51
C LYS A 70 -18.86 13.86 2.91
N LYS A 71 -19.53 13.09 3.75
CA LYS A 71 -19.06 12.79 5.12
C LYS A 71 -17.76 11.98 5.06
N ILE A 72 -17.71 10.96 4.17
CA ILE A 72 -16.52 10.13 3.97
C ILE A 72 -15.33 10.98 3.50
N ARG A 73 -15.53 11.88 2.53
CA ARG A 73 -14.47 12.77 2.04
C ARG A 73 -13.93 13.73 3.11
N ASN A 74 -14.74 14.10 4.09
CA ASN A 74 -14.30 14.94 5.21
C ASN A 74 -13.38 14.18 6.19
N ILE A 75 -13.64 12.90 6.42
CA ILE A 75 -12.87 12.06 7.36
C ILE A 75 -11.69 11.32 6.69
N MET A 76 -11.56 11.41 5.36
CA MET A 76 -10.58 10.65 4.59
C MET A 76 -9.63 11.54 3.79
N VAL A 77 -8.39 11.07 3.63
CA VAL A 77 -7.44 11.57 2.63
C VAL A 77 -7.05 10.40 1.73
N SER A 78 -7.09 10.61 0.42
CA SER A 78 -6.64 9.61 -0.57
C SER A 78 -5.54 10.21 -1.44
N ILE A 79 -4.40 9.55 -1.48
CA ILE A 79 -3.23 9.93 -2.28
C ILE A 79 -3.07 8.91 -3.40
N PRO A 80 -3.40 9.26 -4.66
CA PRO A 80 -3.27 8.35 -5.79
C PRO A 80 -1.81 8.15 -6.19
N GLN A 81 -1.53 7.04 -6.88
CA GLN A 81 -0.20 6.69 -7.38
C GLN A 81 0.41 7.80 -8.25
N GLU A 82 -0.39 8.38 -9.13
CA GLU A 82 0.04 9.40 -10.11
C GLU A 82 0.10 10.82 -9.50
N ALA A 83 -0.15 10.97 -8.19
CA ALA A 83 -0.10 12.27 -7.55
C ALA A 83 1.28 12.90 -7.68
N SER A 84 1.33 14.10 -8.26
CA SER A 84 2.51 14.93 -8.37
C SER A 84 2.21 16.33 -7.83
N PRO A 85 3.11 16.92 -7.04
CA PRO A 85 2.95 18.30 -6.62
C PRO A 85 2.86 19.24 -7.83
N ILE A 86 2.12 20.33 -7.67
CA ILE A 86 2.09 21.41 -8.69
C ILE A 86 3.46 22.07 -8.70
N GLY A 87 4.21 21.91 -9.78
CA GLY A 87 5.63 22.20 -9.86
C GLY A 87 6.03 23.62 -9.44
N VAL A 88 5.25 24.62 -9.86
CA VAL A 88 5.50 26.04 -9.56
C VAL A 88 5.17 26.41 -8.10
N LEU A 89 4.33 25.63 -7.42
CA LEU A 89 4.01 25.86 -6.02
C LEU A 89 5.07 25.24 -5.11
N THR A 90 5.32 25.91 -3.99
CA THR A 90 6.18 25.38 -2.94
C THR A 90 5.45 24.32 -2.12
N PRO A 91 6.15 23.38 -1.44
CA PRO A 91 5.55 22.47 -0.47
C PRO A 91 4.67 23.19 0.56
N MET A 92 5.15 24.33 1.06
CA MET A 92 4.43 25.15 2.03
C MET A 92 3.07 25.62 1.49
N GLU A 93 3.06 26.16 0.26
CA GLU A 93 1.84 26.62 -0.38
C GLU A 93 0.87 25.48 -0.64
N GLN A 94 1.37 24.34 -1.09
CA GLN A 94 0.51 23.19 -1.43
C GLN A 94 -0.15 22.56 -0.19
N VAL A 95 0.63 22.32 0.89
CA VAL A 95 0.07 21.77 2.13
C VAL A 95 -0.93 22.76 2.73
N LYS A 96 -0.58 24.06 2.78
CA LYS A 96 -1.48 25.11 3.25
C LYS A 96 -2.78 25.18 2.43
N LEU A 97 -2.68 25.18 1.11
CA LEU A 97 -3.85 25.25 0.22
C LEU A 97 -4.77 24.03 0.41
N PHE A 98 -4.18 22.86 0.57
CA PHE A 98 -4.92 21.63 0.86
C PHE A 98 -5.68 21.72 2.18
N LEU A 99 -5.06 22.19 3.26
CA LEU A 99 -5.70 22.35 4.58
C LEU A 99 -6.81 23.40 4.57
N VAL A 100 -6.59 24.54 3.92
CA VAL A 100 -7.62 25.58 3.75
C VAL A 100 -8.80 25.05 2.96
N GLY A 101 -8.56 24.26 1.89
CA GLY A 101 -9.61 23.59 1.12
C GLY A 101 -10.41 22.58 1.93
N ARG A 102 -9.86 22.07 3.05
CA ARG A 102 -10.55 21.22 4.03
C ARG A 102 -11.23 22.00 5.17
N GLY A 103 -11.20 23.32 5.11
CA GLY A 103 -11.90 24.19 6.07
C GLY A 103 -11.06 24.72 7.22
N MET A 104 -9.74 24.48 7.22
CA MET A 104 -8.82 25.08 8.21
C MET A 104 -8.65 26.57 7.95
N SER A 105 -8.52 27.39 9.00
CA SER A 105 -8.22 28.81 8.83
C SER A 105 -6.83 29.02 8.20
N VAL A 106 -6.63 30.12 7.46
CA VAL A 106 -5.37 30.41 6.78
C VAL A 106 -4.17 30.46 7.76
N ASN A 107 -4.37 31.07 8.94
CA ASN A 107 -3.33 31.18 9.96
C ASN A 107 -2.97 29.83 10.58
N GLU A 108 -3.95 29.01 10.90
CA GLU A 108 -3.77 27.66 11.42
C GLU A 108 -3.10 26.76 10.39
N ALA A 109 -3.60 26.77 9.13
CA ALA A 109 -3.02 26.02 8.03
C ALA A 109 -1.55 26.40 7.81
N ASN A 110 -1.18 27.68 7.92
CA ASN A 110 0.20 28.12 7.81
C ASN A 110 1.09 27.51 8.91
N THR A 111 0.62 27.55 10.16
CA THR A 111 1.37 27.01 11.31
C THR A 111 1.54 25.50 11.20
N VAL A 112 0.42 24.76 10.94
CA VAL A 112 0.42 23.30 10.83
C VAL A 112 1.28 22.86 9.65
N SER A 113 1.15 23.50 8.48
CA SER A 113 1.95 23.16 7.29
C SER A 113 3.45 23.28 7.56
N SER A 114 3.87 24.40 8.17
CA SER A 114 5.29 24.61 8.49
C SER A 114 5.82 23.56 9.46
N ALA A 115 5.08 23.27 10.53
CA ALA A 115 5.48 22.29 11.53
C ALA A 115 5.61 20.88 10.93
N THR A 116 4.61 20.45 10.15
CA THR A 116 4.61 19.11 9.54
C THR A 116 5.70 18.92 8.48
N LEU A 117 5.96 19.97 7.67
CA LEU A 117 7.07 19.94 6.70
C LEU A 117 8.43 19.85 7.40
N ASP A 118 8.58 20.56 8.52
CA ASP A 118 9.81 20.51 9.33
C ASP A 118 10.00 19.12 9.96
N GLU A 119 8.92 18.49 10.45
CA GLU A 119 8.91 17.16 11.04
C GLU A 119 9.31 16.06 10.03
N LEU A 120 8.86 16.16 8.77
CA LEU A 120 9.20 15.21 7.72
C LEU A 120 10.50 15.54 6.96
N GLY A 121 11.33 16.45 7.49
CA GLY A 121 12.65 16.77 6.95
C GLY A 121 12.62 17.60 5.66
N LEU A 122 11.54 18.37 5.43
CA LEU A 122 11.41 19.24 4.27
C LEU A 122 11.64 20.74 4.60
N ARG A 123 12.19 21.04 5.78
CA ARG A 123 12.42 22.42 6.27
C ARG A 123 13.13 23.29 5.25
N GLU A 124 14.26 22.82 4.71
CA GLU A 124 15.11 23.60 3.78
C GLU A 124 14.43 23.80 2.42
N PHE A 125 13.53 22.91 2.04
CA PHE A 125 12.88 22.87 0.73
C PHE A 125 11.45 23.42 0.75
N LYS A 126 10.89 23.73 1.91
CA LYS A 126 9.47 24.10 2.05
C LYS A 126 9.06 25.35 1.26
N ASN A 127 10.02 26.23 0.94
CA ASN A 127 9.82 27.46 0.16
C ASN A 127 10.44 27.39 -1.25
N SER A 128 10.95 26.24 -1.67
CA SER A 128 11.47 26.03 -3.02
C SER A 128 10.37 25.51 -3.94
N PRO A 129 10.35 25.84 -5.24
CA PRO A 129 9.41 25.25 -6.20
C PRO A 129 9.45 23.73 -6.16
N SER A 130 8.29 23.09 -6.20
CA SER A 130 8.21 21.62 -6.10
C SER A 130 8.84 20.86 -7.26
N ASP A 131 9.05 21.52 -8.40
CA ASP A 131 9.80 20.94 -9.52
C ASP A 131 11.25 20.59 -9.17
N MET A 132 11.84 21.34 -8.23
CA MET A 132 13.23 21.14 -7.78
C MET A 132 13.39 19.99 -6.78
N LEU A 133 12.29 19.39 -6.31
CA LEU A 133 12.30 18.30 -5.34
C LEU A 133 12.64 16.96 -6.00
N SER A 134 13.35 16.09 -5.26
CA SER A 134 13.49 14.67 -5.63
C SER A 134 12.14 13.95 -5.63
N GLY A 135 12.08 12.77 -6.26
CA GLY A 135 10.86 11.94 -6.26
C GLY A 135 10.35 11.62 -4.86
N GLY A 136 11.25 11.22 -3.96
CA GLY A 136 10.94 10.95 -2.55
C GLY A 136 10.44 12.18 -1.81
N MET A 137 11.06 13.35 -2.01
CA MET A 137 10.61 14.60 -1.42
C MET A 137 9.22 15.02 -1.93
N LYS A 138 8.95 14.86 -3.23
CA LYS A 138 7.62 15.08 -3.82
C LYS A 138 6.57 14.20 -3.15
N ARG A 139 6.90 12.91 -2.94
CA ARG A 139 5.99 11.98 -2.27
C ARG A 139 5.76 12.37 -0.80
N LYS A 140 6.80 12.79 -0.08
CA LYS A 140 6.68 13.28 1.30
C LYS A 140 5.75 14.50 1.43
N VAL A 141 5.65 15.38 0.43
CA VAL A 141 4.68 16.50 0.44
C VAL A 141 3.25 15.99 0.59
N PHE A 142 2.87 14.91 -0.10
CA PHE A 142 1.53 14.33 0.04
C PHE A 142 1.32 13.66 1.40
N VAL A 143 2.36 12.99 1.93
CA VAL A 143 2.28 12.45 3.30
C VAL A 143 2.15 13.58 4.32
N CYS A 144 2.84 14.74 4.11
CA CYS A 144 2.62 15.97 4.90
C CYS A 144 1.17 16.43 4.86
N MET A 145 0.52 16.43 3.68
CA MET A 145 -0.90 16.80 3.56
C MET A 145 -1.78 15.88 4.39
N ALA A 146 -1.55 14.56 4.33
CA ALA A 146 -2.29 13.59 5.12
C ALA A 146 -2.04 13.75 6.62
N LEU A 147 -0.77 13.89 7.04
CA LEU A 147 -0.41 14.06 8.45
C LEU A 147 -0.98 15.36 9.02
N ALA A 148 -0.83 16.48 8.30
CA ALA A 148 -1.33 17.78 8.71
C ALA A 148 -2.87 17.85 8.79
N ALA A 149 -3.58 17.15 7.91
CA ALA A 149 -5.03 17.07 7.92
C ALA A 149 -5.58 16.16 9.02
N ASN A 150 -4.75 15.24 9.55
CA ASN A 150 -5.07 14.29 10.61
C ASN A 150 -6.46 13.61 10.40
N PRO A 151 -6.70 12.95 9.26
CA PRO A 151 -7.97 12.31 8.96
C PRO A 151 -8.15 11.00 9.71
N ASP A 152 -9.40 10.50 9.83
CA ASP A 152 -9.67 9.18 10.41
C ASP A 152 -9.14 8.05 9.52
N VAL A 153 -9.14 8.24 8.19
CA VAL A 153 -8.72 7.23 7.20
C VAL A 153 -7.81 7.84 6.15
N VAL A 154 -6.70 7.16 5.85
CA VAL A 154 -5.76 7.51 4.77
C VAL A 154 -5.66 6.38 3.77
N PHE A 155 -5.87 6.68 2.50
CA PHE A 155 -5.55 5.78 1.39
C PHE A 155 -4.27 6.22 0.68
N LEU A 156 -3.32 5.30 0.55
CA LEU A 156 -2.07 5.49 -0.16
C LEU A 156 -1.97 4.48 -1.31
N ASP A 157 -2.11 4.94 -2.54
CA ASP A 157 -2.01 4.06 -3.71
C ASP A 157 -0.55 4.03 -4.19
N GLU A 158 0.14 2.90 -3.96
CA GLU A 158 1.54 2.65 -4.30
C GLU A 158 2.50 3.80 -3.86
N PRO A 159 2.61 4.08 -2.56
CA PRO A 159 3.25 5.29 -2.06
C PRO A 159 4.75 5.40 -2.36
N THR A 160 5.44 4.29 -2.63
CA THR A 160 6.90 4.28 -2.84
C THR A 160 7.32 3.81 -4.23
N THR A 161 6.39 3.58 -5.14
CA THR A 161 6.70 3.15 -6.51
C THR A 161 7.60 4.16 -7.23
N GLY A 162 8.68 3.66 -7.84
CA GLY A 162 9.66 4.46 -8.58
C GLY A 162 10.64 5.24 -7.70
N LEU A 163 10.66 5.02 -6.38
CA LEU A 163 11.62 5.64 -5.48
C LEU A 163 12.86 4.76 -5.28
N ASP A 164 14.00 5.41 -5.10
CA ASP A 164 15.23 4.75 -4.64
C ASP A 164 15.09 4.21 -3.21
N PRO A 165 15.93 3.27 -2.75
CA PRO A 165 15.79 2.63 -1.45
C PRO A 165 15.79 3.62 -0.26
N ILE A 166 16.63 4.67 -0.29
CA ILE A 166 16.71 5.65 0.79
C ILE A 166 15.42 6.45 0.87
N SER A 167 14.96 6.98 -0.27
CA SER A 167 13.68 7.71 -0.35
C SER A 167 12.49 6.85 0.08
N ARG A 168 12.51 5.54 -0.20
CA ARG A 168 11.49 4.60 0.25
C ARG A 168 11.43 4.51 1.77
N PHE A 169 12.57 4.32 2.45
CA PHE A 169 12.63 4.30 3.92
C PHE A 169 12.15 5.61 4.55
N GLU A 170 12.48 6.75 3.95
CA GLU A 170 12.00 8.05 4.42
C GLU A 170 10.47 8.18 4.33
N VAL A 171 9.86 7.74 3.22
CA VAL A 171 8.40 7.72 3.06
C VAL A 171 7.76 6.75 4.05
N TRP A 172 8.32 5.55 4.25
CA TRP A 172 7.83 4.60 5.27
C TRP A 172 7.85 5.20 6.67
N SER A 173 8.94 5.89 7.03
CA SER A 173 9.04 6.59 8.32
C SER A 173 7.94 7.64 8.47
N ALA A 174 7.64 8.39 7.41
CA ALA A 174 6.57 9.37 7.41
C ALA A 174 5.17 8.73 7.51
N VAL A 175 4.93 7.62 6.79
CA VAL A 175 3.66 6.87 6.86
C VAL A 175 3.39 6.33 8.26
N LYS A 176 4.42 5.86 8.98
CA LYS A 176 4.29 5.38 10.37
C LYS A 176 3.84 6.46 11.37
N GLN A 177 3.97 7.73 11.03
CA GLN A 177 3.54 8.86 11.86
C GLN A 177 2.05 9.19 11.70
N LEU A 178 1.38 8.67 10.65
CA LEU A 178 -0.06 8.84 10.44
C LEU A 178 -0.84 8.22 11.61
N LYS A 179 -1.83 8.94 12.13
CA LYS A 179 -2.59 8.52 13.34
C LYS A 179 -3.87 7.78 13.01
N GLY A 180 -4.50 8.06 11.86
CA GLY A 180 -5.71 7.39 11.41
C GLY A 180 -5.46 5.99 10.87
N ASP A 181 -6.52 5.29 10.47
CA ASP A 181 -6.43 4.03 9.77
C ASP A 181 -5.78 4.24 8.40
N VAL A 182 -4.71 3.51 8.09
CA VAL A 182 -3.99 3.61 6.84
C VAL A 182 -4.25 2.37 5.99
N ILE A 183 -4.75 2.58 4.79
CA ILE A 183 -4.86 1.53 3.77
C ILE A 183 -3.88 1.88 2.66
N LEU A 184 -2.91 1.03 2.44
CA LEU A 184 -1.96 1.21 1.35
C LEU A 184 -2.10 0.08 0.34
N THR A 185 -1.97 0.42 -0.94
CA THR A 185 -1.79 -0.58 -1.99
C THR A 185 -0.32 -0.65 -2.36
N THR A 186 0.17 -1.83 -2.64
CA THR A 186 1.56 -2.02 -3.10
C THR A 186 1.72 -3.32 -3.87
N HIS A 187 2.74 -3.39 -4.70
CA HIS A 187 3.24 -4.64 -5.27
C HIS A 187 4.57 -5.05 -4.63
N TYR A 188 5.12 -4.24 -3.71
CA TYR A 188 6.33 -4.56 -2.94
C TYR A 188 5.97 -5.25 -1.63
N MET A 189 6.34 -6.53 -1.50
CA MET A 189 6.06 -7.32 -0.29
C MET A 189 6.79 -6.76 0.94
N GLU A 190 8.02 -6.29 0.75
CA GLU A 190 8.81 -5.65 1.80
C GLU A 190 8.10 -4.42 2.40
N GLU A 191 7.40 -3.62 1.57
CA GLU A 191 6.61 -2.48 2.05
C GLU A 191 5.47 -2.94 2.95
N ALA A 192 4.74 -3.99 2.53
CA ALA A 192 3.68 -4.56 3.34
C ALA A 192 4.20 -5.15 4.66
N GLU A 193 5.31 -5.88 4.64
CA GLU A 193 5.94 -6.45 5.85
C GLU A 193 6.39 -5.38 6.84
N ASN A 194 6.92 -4.25 6.35
CA ASN A 194 7.46 -3.19 7.21
C ASN A 194 6.40 -2.22 7.75
N LEU A 195 5.29 -2.03 7.05
CA LEU A 195 4.31 -1.00 7.39
C LEU A 195 3.02 -1.54 7.99
N SER A 196 2.59 -2.76 7.63
CA SER A 196 1.21 -3.16 7.90
C SER A 196 1.05 -4.14 9.06
N ASP A 197 -0.06 -3.99 9.78
CA ASP A 197 -0.54 -4.94 10.78
C ASP A 197 -1.27 -6.11 10.10
N ARG A 198 -1.91 -5.83 8.94
CA ARG A 198 -2.69 -6.78 8.15
C ARG A 198 -2.35 -6.69 6.68
N VAL A 199 -2.39 -7.81 6.01
CA VAL A 199 -2.14 -7.93 4.58
C VAL A 199 -3.31 -8.63 3.92
N ILE A 200 -3.80 -8.05 2.82
CA ILE A 200 -4.86 -8.63 1.98
C ILE A 200 -4.28 -8.83 0.59
N LEU A 201 -4.23 -10.09 0.16
CA LEU A 201 -3.70 -10.48 -1.14
C LEU A 201 -4.80 -10.47 -2.20
N PHE A 202 -4.65 -9.58 -3.20
CA PHE A 202 -5.54 -9.48 -4.36
C PHE A 202 -4.94 -10.19 -5.58
N GLU A 203 -5.76 -10.97 -6.27
CA GLU A 203 -5.45 -11.54 -7.59
C GLU A 203 -6.71 -11.57 -8.46
N LYS A 204 -6.62 -11.03 -9.68
CA LYS A 204 -7.71 -11.01 -10.68
C LYS A 204 -9.06 -10.54 -10.11
N GLY A 205 -9.03 -9.48 -9.31
CA GLY A 205 -10.22 -8.88 -8.71
C GLY A 205 -10.81 -9.65 -7.53
N ARG A 206 -10.11 -10.63 -6.98
CA ARG A 206 -10.54 -11.44 -5.82
C ARG A 206 -9.54 -11.38 -4.69
N VAL A 207 -10.00 -11.68 -3.48
CA VAL A 207 -9.11 -11.86 -2.31
C VAL A 207 -8.67 -13.32 -2.28
N LEU A 208 -7.36 -13.56 -2.29
CA LEU A 208 -6.78 -14.88 -2.12
C LEU A 208 -6.44 -15.18 -0.65
N GLU A 209 -5.87 -14.21 0.03
CA GLU A 209 -5.43 -14.32 1.43
C GLU A 209 -5.77 -13.04 2.18
N ASP A 210 -6.02 -13.19 3.47
CA ASP A 210 -6.34 -12.10 4.38
C ASP A 210 -5.88 -12.46 5.79
N GLY A 211 -4.95 -11.69 6.35
CA GLY A 211 -4.42 -11.96 7.68
C GLY A 211 -3.25 -11.04 8.08
N THR A 212 -2.74 -11.23 9.29
CA THR A 212 -1.48 -10.58 9.69
C THR A 212 -0.30 -11.22 8.96
N VAL A 213 0.80 -10.47 8.78
CA VAL A 213 2.05 -11.01 8.22
C VAL A 213 2.44 -12.33 8.93
N LYS A 214 2.38 -12.33 10.26
CA LYS A 214 2.67 -13.51 11.07
C LYS A 214 1.77 -14.69 10.76
N THR A 215 0.47 -14.45 10.59
CA THR A 215 -0.51 -15.52 10.28
C THR A 215 -0.25 -16.09 8.88
N LEU A 216 -0.01 -15.23 7.89
CA LEU A 216 0.26 -15.65 6.53
C LEU A 216 1.54 -16.47 6.41
N LEU A 217 2.60 -16.07 7.12
CA LEU A 217 3.87 -16.78 7.16
C LEU A 217 3.84 -18.04 8.04
N SER A 218 2.83 -18.23 8.90
CA SER A 218 2.77 -19.36 9.86
C SER A 218 2.76 -20.75 9.21
N ARG A 219 2.27 -20.85 7.96
CA ARG A 219 2.29 -22.07 7.14
C ARG A 219 3.70 -22.57 6.81
N PHE A 220 4.68 -21.67 6.86
CA PHE A 220 6.09 -21.98 6.63
C PHE A 220 6.90 -22.09 7.92
N LYS A 221 6.23 -22.20 9.07
CA LYS A 221 6.92 -22.25 10.38
C LYS A 221 7.96 -23.37 10.40
N GLY A 222 9.20 -23.03 10.76
CA GLY A 222 10.34 -23.95 10.80
C GLY A 222 10.94 -24.30 9.45
N LYS A 223 10.49 -23.65 8.36
CA LYS A 223 11.04 -23.84 7.01
C LYS A 223 11.90 -22.66 6.57
N VAL A 224 12.71 -22.93 5.56
CA VAL A 224 13.47 -21.96 4.77
C VAL A 224 13.20 -22.17 3.30
N ARG A 225 13.39 -21.14 2.49
CA ARG A 225 13.32 -21.17 1.03
C ARG A 225 14.68 -21.55 0.48
N VAL A 226 14.70 -22.56 -0.40
CA VAL A 226 15.88 -22.98 -1.14
C VAL A 226 15.66 -22.72 -2.62
N GLU A 227 16.55 -21.96 -3.24
CA GLU A 227 16.60 -21.79 -4.69
C GLU A 227 17.54 -22.85 -5.25
N LEU A 228 16.95 -23.82 -5.97
CA LEU A 228 17.67 -24.97 -6.52
C LEU A 228 18.38 -24.61 -7.82
N HIS A 229 19.69 -24.84 -7.89
CA HIS A 229 20.47 -24.70 -9.10
C HIS A 229 20.39 -25.94 -10.00
N HIS A 230 20.18 -27.12 -9.40
CA HIS A 230 20.09 -28.40 -10.08
C HIS A 230 18.91 -29.23 -9.53
N GLY A 231 18.48 -30.23 -10.31
CA GLY A 231 17.39 -31.13 -9.91
C GLY A 231 16.00 -30.67 -10.29
N ASP A 232 15.01 -31.57 -10.13
CA ASP A 232 13.60 -31.36 -10.51
C ASP A 232 12.63 -31.58 -9.34
N ASN A 233 13.15 -31.72 -8.12
CA ASN A 233 12.32 -31.87 -6.92
C ASN A 233 12.09 -30.50 -6.25
N TYR A 234 11.18 -29.70 -6.81
CA TYR A 234 10.82 -28.36 -6.35
C TYR A 234 9.31 -28.26 -6.01
N ASP A 235 8.97 -27.32 -5.14
CA ASP A 235 7.57 -27.03 -4.78
C ASP A 235 6.96 -25.98 -5.71
N VAL A 236 7.76 -25.00 -6.13
CA VAL A 236 7.33 -23.88 -7.00
C VAL A 236 8.39 -23.62 -8.08
N LYS A 237 7.94 -23.27 -9.30
CA LYS A 237 8.81 -22.85 -10.41
C LYS A 237 8.35 -21.49 -10.93
N VAL A 238 9.29 -20.54 -11.01
CA VAL A 238 9.07 -19.21 -11.56
C VAL A 238 10.13 -18.97 -12.66
N GLY A 239 9.70 -18.94 -13.91
CA GLY A 239 10.63 -18.89 -15.03
C GLY A 239 11.62 -20.06 -14.99
N SER A 240 12.92 -19.78 -14.86
CA SER A 240 13.98 -20.79 -14.68
C SER A 240 14.25 -21.13 -13.20
N MET A 241 13.77 -20.32 -12.26
CA MET A 241 14.01 -20.50 -10.84
C MET A 241 13.14 -21.64 -10.27
N LYS A 242 13.77 -22.58 -9.57
CA LYS A 242 13.11 -23.70 -8.89
C LYS A 242 13.25 -23.47 -7.38
N ILE A 243 12.13 -23.44 -6.68
CA ILE A 243 12.05 -23.13 -5.25
C ILE A 243 11.53 -24.36 -4.50
N LYS A 244 12.20 -24.67 -3.38
CA LYS A 244 11.80 -25.72 -2.45
C LYS A 244 11.72 -25.16 -1.04
N TYR A 245 10.71 -25.58 -0.27
CA TYR A 245 10.54 -25.20 1.13
C TYR A 245 10.94 -26.38 2.02
N VAL A 246 12.11 -26.27 2.64
CA VAL A 246 12.70 -27.34 3.46
C VAL A 246 12.69 -26.96 4.94
N ASP A 247 12.82 -27.95 5.82
CA ASP A 247 13.02 -27.71 7.25
C ASP A 247 14.33 -26.92 7.46
N SER A 248 14.32 -25.95 8.37
CA SER A 248 15.51 -25.13 8.65
C SER A 248 16.71 -25.95 9.15
N ARG A 249 16.46 -27.15 9.69
CA ARG A 249 17.52 -28.08 10.12
C ARG A 249 18.29 -28.69 8.96
N ASP A 250 17.63 -28.82 7.80
CA ASP A 250 18.22 -29.43 6.59
C ASP A 250 18.88 -28.36 5.69
N ALA A 251 18.82 -27.08 6.08
CA ALA A 251 19.31 -25.95 5.28
C ALA A 251 20.79 -26.05 4.92
N GLU A 252 21.63 -26.54 5.84
CA GLU A 252 23.08 -26.65 5.66
C GLU A 252 23.44 -27.63 4.54
N ASP A 253 22.74 -28.75 4.42
CA ASP A 253 22.94 -29.74 3.35
C ASP A 253 22.73 -29.11 1.98
N TYR A 254 21.68 -28.29 1.81
CA TYR A 254 21.42 -27.59 0.56
C TYR A 254 22.46 -26.52 0.22
N VAL A 255 23.04 -25.84 1.24
CA VAL A 255 24.15 -24.90 1.04
C VAL A 255 25.41 -25.65 0.56
N ILE A 256 25.71 -26.80 1.16
CA ILE A 256 26.86 -27.65 0.76
C ILE A 256 26.69 -28.14 -0.69
N GLU A 257 25.48 -28.43 -1.11
CA GLU A 257 25.15 -28.79 -2.50
C GLU A 257 25.21 -27.61 -3.51
N GLY A 258 25.53 -26.40 -3.04
CA GLY A 258 25.66 -25.20 -3.85
C GLY A 258 24.34 -24.48 -4.14
N ASN A 259 23.26 -24.79 -3.43
CA ASN A 259 21.99 -24.08 -3.54
C ASN A 259 21.97 -22.81 -2.70
N THR A 260 21.05 -21.87 -3.02
CA THR A 260 20.90 -20.61 -2.27
C THR A 260 19.78 -20.77 -1.25
N VAL A 261 20.07 -20.56 0.04
CA VAL A 261 19.09 -20.59 1.12
C VAL A 261 18.70 -19.17 1.52
N LYS A 262 17.41 -18.89 1.63
CA LYS A 262 16.84 -17.57 1.99
C LYS A 262 15.78 -17.72 3.07
N ALA A 263 15.58 -16.64 3.83
CA ALA A 263 14.42 -16.51 4.70
C ALA A 263 13.13 -16.48 3.87
N ILE A 264 12.06 -16.99 4.44
CA ILE A 264 10.71 -16.93 3.83
C ILE A 264 10.13 -15.54 4.08
N THR A 265 9.50 -14.99 3.06
CA THR A 265 8.86 -13.67 3.02
C THR A 265 7.43 -13.77 2.48
N LEU A 266 6.71 -12.65 2.44
CA LEU A 266 5.38 -12.60 1.80
C LEU A 266 5.42 -12.98 0.31
N ASP A 267 6.57 -12.83 -0.38
CA ASP A 267 6.72 -13.32 -1.75
C ASP A 267 6.39 -14.81 -1.86
N ASP A 268 6.81 -15.59 -0.86
CA ASP A 268 6.58 -17.04 -0.83
C ASP A 268 5.09 -17.39 -0.68
N VAL A 269 4.32 -16.53 0.00
CA VAL A 269 2.86 -16.66 0.07
C VAL A 269 2.23 -16.49 -1.32
N PHE A 270 2.72 -15.57 -2.15
CA PHE A 270 2.27 -15.41 -3.52
C PHE A 270 2.67 -16.60 -4.39
N LEU A 271 3.91 -17.04 -4.27
CA LEU A 271 4.46 -18.11 -5.09
C LEU A 271 3.71 -19.43 -4.96
N ILE A 272 3.29 -19.81 -3.75
CA ILE A 272 2.51 -21.05 -3.53
C ILE A 272 1.10 -21.00 -4.12
N HIS A 273 0.56 -19.79 -4.37
CA HIS A 273 -0.72 -19.62 -5.09
C HIS A 273 -0.55 -19.65 -6.62
N GLY A 274 0.66 -19.90 -7.13
CA GLY A 274 0.97 -19.86 -8.56
C GLY A 274 0.97 -18.45 -9.14
N VAL A 275 1.08 -17.43 -8.28
CA VAL A 275 1.19 -16.03 -8.66
C VAL A 275 2.67 -15.70 -8.82
N GLU A 276 3.10 -15.35 -10.02
CA GLU A 276 4.49 -14.91 -10.25
C GLU A 276 4.71 -13.55 -9.56
N VAL A 277 5.84 -13.40 -8.89
CA VAL A 277 6.25 -12.15 -8.25
C VAL A 277 6.91 -11.26 -9.29
N GLU A 278 6.53 -9.99 -9.37
CA GLU A 278 7.25 -8.98 -10.17
C GLU A 278 8.52 -8.57 -9.40
N SER A 279 9.67 -8.78 -10.02
CA SER A 279 10.99 -8.45 -9.47
C SER A 279 11.34 -6.97 -9.70
#